data_c36e6ecfdc0a3a303df244bfab5d5d93
#
_entry.id   c36e6ecfdc0a3a303df244bfab5d5d93
#
_cell.length_a   1.000
_cell.length_b   1.000
_cell.length_c   1.000
_cell.angle_alpha   90.00
_cell.angle_beta   90.00
_cell.angle_gamma   90.00
#
_symmetry.space_group_name_H-M   'P 1'
#
loop_
_entity.id
_entity.type
_entity.pdbx_description
1 polymer ?
#
loop_
_entity_poly.entity_id
_entity_poly.type
_entity_poly.pdbx_seq_one_letter_code
_entity_poly.pdbx_strand_id
1 'polypeptide(L)'
;MAKGAKARAAARNRRDKWKAKRWYTIRAPRNPWSFRVIGETLAEEPEQLIGRTYDIMQNELDGDFSKMHVQVVFRITEAVGGDALTEFIGHNVQKDHIRRQIRRDRGKIDDTVDVVTEDGYYVRFKPLLISRGRVKSSQKSAMRASAKEKILTLGASSTWIQLQKSVLDGTMEAAIKESVSKVSPVRTVMIRRSQLLQSGVVVEDGPTLDEIHEEEKAAAAAAEVEDVDVLAAAEASADLSEVGRDDLDEEQEASSEQEDEEAKAEDVPDIESSESSDDSDIDYESMTVAELKELLKEAGKPVSGKKADLISRLQE
;
A
#
# COMPACT_ATOMS: atom_id res chain seq x y z
N MET A 1 -22.49 -0.12 -52.06
CA MET A 1 -23.08 0.58 -50.86
C MET A 1 -22.33 0.40 -49.55
N ALA A 2 -21.44 -0.58 -49.39
CA ALA A 2 -20.72 -0.83 -48.12
C ALA A 2 -19.63 0.21 -47.73
N LYS A 3 -19.00 0.88 -48.72
CA LYS A 3 -17.95 1.89 -48.45
C LYS A 3 -18.46 3.14 -47.74
N GLY A 4 -19.70 3.58 -48.02
CA GLY A 4 -20.31 4.75 -47.41
C GLY A 4 -20.70 4.51 -45.93
N ALA A 5 -21.09 3.30 -45.56
CA ALA A 5 -21.43 2.95 -44.17
C ALA A 5 -20.19 2.94 -43.27
N LYS A 6 -19.04 2.40 -43.75
CA LYS A 6 -17.76 2.45 -43.03
C LYS A 6 -17.24 3.89 -42.83
N ALA A 7 -17.37 4.74 -43.85
CA ALA A 7 -16.98 6.14 -43.78
C ALA A 7 -17.85 6.93 -42.78
N ARG A 8 -19.17 6.68 -42.75
CA ARG A 8 -20.09 7.29 -41.76
C ARG A 8 -19.81 6.79 -40.33
N ALA A 9 -19.51 5.51 -40.14
CA ALA A 9 -19.13 4.96 -38.88
C ALA A 9 -17.80 5.55 -38.36
N ALA A 10 -16.79 5.69 -39.24
CA ALA A 10 -15.53 6.34 -38.93
C ALA A 10 -15.70 7.84 -38.58
N ALA A 11 -16.57 8.57 -39.34
CA ALA A 11 -16.88 9.96 -39.02
C ALA A 11 -17.66 10.12 -37.70
N ARG A 12 -18.51 9.15 -37.34
CA ARG A 12 -19.23 9.12 -36.05
C ARG A 12 -18.29 8.81 -34.89
N ASN A 13 -17.35 7.88 -35.07
CA ASN A 13 -16.33 7.56 -34.06
C ASN A 13 -15.35 8.73 -33.84
N ARG A 14 -15.03 9.51 -34.89
CA ARG A 14 -14.23 10.75 -34.72
C ARG A 14 -14.94 11.83 -33.90
N ARG A 15 -16.28 11.88 -33.90
CA ARG A 15 -17.05 12.82 -33.08
C ARG A 15 -17.11 12.39 -31.59
N ASP A 16 -17.05 11.10 -31.34
CA ASP A 16 -17.11 10.53 -30.02
C ASP A 16 -15.68 10.31 -29.45
N LYS A 17 -15.13 11.36 -28.86
CA LYS A 17 -13.78 11.34 -28.30
C LYS A 17 -13.57 10.26 -27.23
N TRP A 18 -14.66 9.81 -26.57
CA TRP A 18 -14.56 8.77 -25.54
C TRP A 18 -14.32 7.37 -26.14
N LYS A 19 -14.91 7.09 -27.28
CA LYS A 19 -14.72 5.79 -27.99
C LYS A 19 -13.33 5.62 -28.61
N ALA A 20 -12.65 6.73 -28.87
CA ALA A 20 -11.30 6.72 -29.39
C ALA A 20 -10.23 6.50 -28.31
N LYS A 21 -10.57 6.77 -27.04
CA LYS A 21 -9.63 6.63 -25.91
C LYS A 21 -9.35 5.16 -25.59
N ARG A 22 -8.10 4.91 -25.25
CA ARG A 22 -7.58 3.61 -24.78
C ARG A 22 -7.06 3.75 -23.37
N TRP A 23 -7.09 2.66 -22.62
CA TRP A 23 -6.44 2.55 -21.33
C TRP A 23 -4.95 2.30 -21.53
N TYR A 24 -4.16 2.96 -20.71
CA TYR A 24 -2.72 2.80 -20.62
C TYR A 24 -2.36 2.54 -19.17
N THR A 25 -1.57 1.50 -18.94
CA THR A 25 -1.07 1.15 -17.61
C THR A 25 0.10 2.06 -17.26
N ILE A 26 0.06 2.71 -16.10
CA ILE A 26 1.15 3.56 -15.63
C ILE A 26 2.11 2.68 -14.83
N ARG A 27 3.38 2.64 -15.24
CA ARG A 27 4.44 1.90 -14.56
C ARG A 27 5.41 2.84 -13.85
N ALA A 28 5.81 2.46 -12.63
CA ALA A 28 6.86 3.14 -11.88
C ALA A 28 8.20 3.11 -12.64
N PRO A 29 9.17 3.95 -12.27
CA PRO A 29 10.52 3.88 -12.84
C PRO A 29 11.17 2.51 -12.58
N ARG A 30 12.09 2.12 -13.47
CA ARG A 30 12.89 0.90 -13.32
C ARG A 30 13.53 0.79 -11.94
N ASN A 31 14.18 1.84 -11.49
CA ASN A 31 14.80 1.95 -10.18
C ASN A 31 14.06 3.00 -9.34
N PRO A 32 13.73 2.71 -8.07
CA PRO A 32 13.89 1.47 -7.30
C PRO A 32 12.68 0.51 -7.36
N TRP A 33 11.65 0.77 -8.17
CA TRP A 33 10.36 0.06 -8.12
C TRP A 33 10.17 -1.02 -9.18
N SER A 34 11.17 -1.35 -10.00
CA SER A 34 11.15 -2.44 -11.00
C SER A 34 9.89 -2.43 -11.88
N PHE A 35 9.53 -1.27 -12.45
CA PHE A 35 8.34 -1.08 -13.32
C PHE A 35 7.01 -1.53 -12.72
N ARG A 36 6.89 -1.53 -11.39
CA ARG A 36 5.63 -1.87 -10.72
C ARG A 36 4.48 -1.05 -11.27
N VAL A 37 3.33 -1.68 -11.48
CA VAL A 37 2.10 -1.01 -11.90
C VAL A 37 1.62 -0.07 -10.79
N ILE A 38 1.37 1.19 -11.14
CA ILE A 38 0.93 2.23 -10.20
C ILE A 38 -0.56 2.53 -10.40
N GLY A 39 -1.03 2.47 -11.63
CA GLY A 39 -2.41 2.79 -11.97
C GLY A 39 -2.65 2.82 -13.47
N GLU A 40 -3.78 3.35 -13.88
CA GLU A 40 -4.18 3.42 -15.27
C GLU A 40 -4.61 4.84 -15.67
N THR A 41 -4.44 5.17 -16.91
CA THR A 41 -4.85 6.46 -17.48
C THR A 41 -5.45 6.30 -18.87
N LEU A 42 -6.31 7.24 -19.25
CA LEU A 42 -6.97 7.25 -20.54
C LEU A 42 -6.32 8.28 -21.47
N ALA A 43 -6.01 7.85 -22.71
CA ALA A 43 -5.61 8.74 -23.76
C ALA A 43 -6.11 8.24 -25.13
N GLU A 44 -6.23 9.13 -26.09
CA GLU A 44 -6.53 8.81 -27.48
C GLU A 44 -5.26 8.39 -28.22
N GLU A 45 -4.18 9.15 -27.98
CA GLU A 45 -2.86 8.95 -28.56
C GLU A 45 -1.80 8.88 -27.45
N PRO A 46 -0.73 8.07 -27.60
CA PRO A 46 0.33 7.94 -26.60
C PRO A 46 1.06 9.26 -26.32
N GLU A 47 1.17 10.14 -27.34
CA GLU A 47 1.83 11.46 -27.21
C GLU A 47 1.12 12.37 -26.19
N GLN A 48 -0.19 12.21 -25.99
CA GLN A 48 -0.96 13.00 -25.04
C GLN A 48 -0.68 12.62 -23.57
N LEU A 49 -0.01 11.49 -23.35
CA LEU A 49 0.39 11.01 -22.03
C LEU A 49 1.68 11.69 -21.55
N ILE A 50 2.57 12.01 -22.50
CA ILE A 50 3.89 12.55 -22.18
C ILE A 50 3.75 13.86 -21.39
N GLY A 51 4.46 13.95 -20.28
CA GLY A 51 4.46 15.10 -19.38
C GLY A 51 3.33 15.14 -18.37
N ARG A 52 2.35 14.23 -18.41
CA ARG A 52 1.35 14.12 -17.33
C ARG A 52 2.01 13.69 -16.03
N THR A 53 1.54 14.25 -14.93
CA THR A 53 1.97 13.84 -13.58
C THR A 53 0.92 12.95 -12.95
N TYR A 54 1.40 11.97 -12.19
CA TYR A 54 0.58 11.04 -11.42
C TYR A 54 1.07 11.03 -9.97
N ASP A 55 0.16 11.27 -9.05
CA ASP A 55 0.45 11.32 -7.62
C ASP A 55 -0.14 10.09 -6.94
N ILE A 56 0.70 9.33 -6.27
CA ILE A 56 0.30 8.12 -5.53
C ILE A 56 0.74 8.23 -4.07
N MET A 57 0.02 7.61 -3.15
CA MET A 57 0.43 7.53 -1.76
C MET A 57 1.57 6.52 -1.60
N GLN A 58 2.54 6.84 -0.74
CA GLN A 58 3.69 5.96 -0.52
C GLN A 58 3.25 4.60 0.05
N ASN A 59 2.18 4.54 0.85
CA ASN A 59 1.66 3.29 1.37
C ASN A 59 1.16 2.32 0.28
N GLU A 60 0.71 2.81 -0.86
CA GLU A 60 0.29 1.98 -2.00
C GLU A 60 1.49 1.37 -2.72
N LEU A 61 2.65 2.06 -2.68
CA LEU A 61 3.90 1.57 -3.26
C LEU A 61 4.61 0.57 -2.34
N ASP A 62 4.77 0.92 -1.06
CA ASP A 62 5.61 0.18 -0.11
C ASP A 62 4.78 -0.73 0.82
N GLY A 63 3.45 -0.53 0.89
CA GLY A 63 2.55 -1.24 1.82
C GLY A 63 2.62 -0.72 3.28
N ASP A 64 3.43 0.30 3.57
CA ASP A 64 3.63 0.83 4.92
C ASP A 64 2.59 1.92 5.26
N PHE A 65 1.59 1.58 6.07
CA PHE A 65 0.53 2.50 6.50
C PHE A 65 1.03 3.71 7.29
N SER A 66 2.19 3.64 7.93
CA SER A 66 2.76 4.77 8.67
C SER A 66 3.11 5.95 7.76
N LYS A 67 3.33 5.68 6.47
CA LYS A 67 3.70 6.65 5.43
C LYS A 67 2.52 7.14 4.57
N MET A 68 1.27 6.93 4.98
CA MET A 68 0.06 7.44 4.27
C MET A 68 0.07 8.96 4.03
N HIS A 69 0.86 9.70 4.78
CA HIS A 69 0.93 11.15 4.66
C HIS A 69 1.90 11.65 3.57
N VAL A 70 2.64 10.74 2.94
CA VAL A 70 3.60 11.03 1.87
C VAL A 70 2.98 10.69 0.52
N GLN A 71 2.99 11.65 -0.39
CA GLN A 71 2.59 11.49 -1.80
C GLN A 71 3.84 11.49 -2.66
N VAL A 72 3.98 10.48 -3.48
CA VAL A 72 5.05 10.34 -4.47
C VAL A 72 4.52 10.82 -5.82
N VAL A 73 5.31 11.64 -6.50
CA VAL A 73 4.92 12.27 -7.76
C VAL A 73 5.76 11.72 -8.89
N PHE A 74 5.09 11.13 -9.87
CA PHE A 74 5.69 10.61 -11.08
C PHE A 74 5.28 11.45 -12.29
N ARG A 75 6.13 11.49 -13.32
CA ARG A 75 5.83 12.11 -14.61
C ARG A 75 6.01 11.08 -15.71
N ILE A 76 5.05 10.98 -16.61
CA ILE A 76 5.14 10.12 -17.77
C ILE A 76 6.15 10.72 -18.75
N THR A 77 7.16 9.94 -19.09
CA THR A 77 8.22 10.31 -20.05
C THR A 77 7.98 9.69 -21.41
N GLU A 78 7.60 8.42 -21.42
CA GLU A 78 7.43 7.66 -22.66
C GLU A 78 6.18 6.76 -22.55
N ALA A 79 5.65 6.38 -23.70
CA ALA A 79 4.58 5.41 -23.82
C ALA A 79 4.98 4.31 -24.82
N VAL A 80 5.09 3.09 -24.33
CA VAL A 80 5.50 1.91 -25.10
C VAL A 80 4.32 0.93 -25.14
N GLY A 81 3.74 0.76 -26.34
CA GLY A 81 2.59 -0.13 -26.50
C GLY A 81 1.37 0.30 -25.70
N GLY A 82 1.03 -0.45 -24.64
CA GLY A 82 -0.04 -0.16 -23.69
C GLY A 82 0.45 0.46 -22.38
N ASP A 83 1.76 0.56 -22.17
CA ASP A 83 2.36 1.02 -20.93
C ASP A 83 2.87 2.45 -21.03
N ALA A 84 2.66 3.23 -19.97
CA ALA A 84 3.18 4.57 -19.79
C ALA A 84 4.33 4.51 -18.77
N LEU A 85 5.55 4.69 -19.23
CA LEU A 85 6.75 4.70 -18.38
C LEU A 85 6.88 6.05 -17.69
N THR A 86 7.29 6.03 -16.43
CA THR A 86 7.37 7.24 -15.62
C THR A 86 8.77 7.48 -15.06
N GLU A 87 9.03 8.75 -14.75
CA GLU A 87 10.18 9.22 -14.01
C GLU A 87 9.72 9.77 -12.64
N PHE A 88 10.47 9.49 -11.58
CA PHE A 88 10.21 10.09 -10.27
C PHE A 88 10.62 11.57 -10.26
N ILE A 89 9.66 12.46 -10.05
CA ILE A 89 9.93 13.89 -9.95
C ILE A 89 10.20 14.32 -8.51
N GLY A 90 9.54 13.67 -7.56
CA GLY A 90 9.68 14.04 -6.16
C GLY A 90 8.53 13.53 -5.29
N HIS A 91 8.52 14.04 -4.06
CA HIS A 91 7.45 13.73 -3.12
C HIS A 91 6.88 15.01 -2.49
N ASN A 92 5.68 14.89 -1.96
CA ASN A 92 5.00 15.92 -1.18
C ASN A 92 4.43 15.31 0.10
N VAL A 93 4.61 15.98 1.23
CA VAL A 93 3.91 15.61 2.47
C VAL A 93 2.55 16.31 2.50
N GLN A 94 1.50 15.59 2.86
CA GLN A 94 0.14 16.11 2.96
C GLN A 94 0.07 17.31 3.90
N LYS A 95 -0.66 18.34 3.48
CA LYS A 95 -0.79 19.60 4.24
C LYS A 95 -1.38 19.40 5.62
N ASP A 96 -2.28 18.46 5.78
CA ASP A 96 -2.94 18.16 7.06
C ASP A 96 -1.97 17.53 8.06
N HIS A 97 -1.08 16.64 7.62
CA HIS A 97 -0.02 16.09 8.46
C HIS A 97 0.88 17.21 8.98
N ILE A 98 1.31 18.13 8.11
CA ILE A 98 2.13 19.28 8.46
C ILE A 98 1.41 20.18 9.47
N ARG A 99 0.12 20.49 9.25
CA ARG A 99 -0.67 21.32 10.17
C ARG A 99 -0.80 20.72 11.56
N ARG A 100 -0.96 19.40 11.64
CA ARG A 100 -1.03 18.69 12.94
C ARG A 100 0.26 18.78 13.74
N GLN A 101 1.42 18.87 13.08
CA GLN A 101 2.73 19.01 13.75
C GLN A 101 2.98 20.42 14.30
N ILE A 102 2.42 21.45 13.64
CA ILE A 102 2.61 22.86 14.03
C ILE A 102 1.67 23.18 15.20
N ARG A 103 2.26 23.61 16.35
CA ARG A 103 1.52 23.99 17.57
C ARG A 103 2.00 25.35 18.05
N ARG A 104 1.18 26.01 18.90
CA ARG A 104 1.59 27.23 19.63
C ARG A 104 2.83 26.91 20.45
N ASP A 105 3.65 27.92 20.71
CA ASP A 105 4.89 27.83 21.49
C ASP A 105 6.01 26.93 20.93
N ARG A 106 5.88 26.45 19.69
CA ARG A 106 6.93 25.75 18.97
C ARG A 106 7.49 26.62 17.85
N GLY A 107 8.81 26.57 17.71
CA GLY A 107 9.48 27.21 16.57
C GLY A 107 9.27 26.38 15.31
N LYS A 108 8.71 27.00 14.27
CA LYS A 108 8.69 26.47 12.91
C LYS A 108 9.85 27.08 12.13
N ILE A 109 10.61 26.24 11.46
CA ILE A 109 11.76 26.62 10.64
C ILE A 109 11.60 25.94 9.30
N ASP A 110 11.42 26.77 8.27
CA ASP A 110 11.33 26.33 6.88
C ASP A 110 12.59 26.81 6.15
N ASP A 111 13.07 26.00 5.22
CA ASP A 111 14.16 26.36 4.31
C ASP A 111 13.93 25.73 2.93
N THR A 112 14.73 26.16 1.97
CA THR A 112 14.80 25.58 0.62
C THR A 112 16.26 25.40 0.28
N VAL A 113 16.63 24.16 -0.05
CA VAL A 113 18.01 23.80 -0.35
C VAL A 113 18.04 23.11 -1.70
N ASP A 114 18.86 23.61 -2.58
CA ASP A 114 19.11 23.02 -3.89
C ASP A 114 20.42 22.24 -3.82
N VAL A 115 20.40 21.03 -4.33
CA VAL A 115 21.49 20.06 -4.24
C VAL A 115 21.77 19.49 -5.63
N VAL A 116 23.02 19.29 -5.94
CA VAL A 116 23.47 18.53 -7.11
C VAL A 116 23.97 17.18 -6.60
N THR A 117 23.43 16.10 -7.15
CA THR A 117 23.86 14.74 -6.82
C THR A 117 25.13 14.35 -7.58
N GLU A 118 25.77 13.26 -7.18
CA GLU A 118 26.92 12.70 -7.88
C GLU A 118 26.64 12.43 -9.38
N ASP A 119 25.42 11.97 -9.69
CA ASP A 119 24.94 11.70 -11.05
C ASP A 119 24.57 12.95 -11.87
N GLY A 120 24.75 14.14 -11.30
CA GLY A 120 24.42 15.42 -11.94
C GLY A 120 22.95 15.81 -11.91
N TYR A 121 22.10 15.12 -11.13
CA TYR A 121 20.72 15.53 -10.92
C TYR A 121 20.65 16.78 -10.06
N TYR A 122 19.84 17.75 -10.49
CA TYR A 122 19.60 18.98 -9.72
C TYR A 122 18.26 18.90 -9.02
N VAL A 123 18.29 18.84 -7.69
CA VAL A 123 17.14 18.55 -6.86
C VAL A 123 16.93 19.63 -5.80
N ARG A 124 15.68 20.04 -5.60
CA ARG A 124 15.26 20.99 -4.58
C ARG A 124 14.58 20.29 -3.42
N PHE A 125 15.14 20.42 -2.22
CA PHE A 125 14.53 19.95 -0.98
C PHE A 125 13.96 21.11 -0.17
N LYS A 126 12.81 20.87 0.45
CA LYS A 126 12.17 21.84 1.36
C LYS A 126 12.04 21.21 2.75
N PRO A 127 13.09 21.27 3.58
CA PRO A 127 13.04 20.74 4.93
C PRO A 127 12.15 21.62 5.82
N LEU A 128 11.44 20.95 6.73
CA LEU A 128 10.64 21.56 7.78
C LEU A 128 11.09 21.04 9.13
N LEU A 129 11.54 21.95 10.00
CA LEU A 129 12.01 21.65 11.34
C LEU A 129 11.02 22.24 12.35
N ILE A 130 10.63 21.46 13.35
CA ILE A 130 9.74 21.87 14.42
C ILE A 130 10.44 21.66 15.75
N SER A 131 10.74 22.75 16.46
CA SER A 131 11.38 22.68 17.76
C SER A 131 10.42 22.21 18.88
N ARG A 132 10.95 21.70 19.99
CA ARG A 132 10.13 21.31 21.15
C ARG A 132 9.53 22.53 21.87
N GLY A 133 10.25 23.64 21.94
CA GLY A 133 9.82 24.89 22.59
C GLY A 133 10.08 26.11 21.73
N ARG A 134 9.91 27.30 22.31
CA ARG A 134 10.25 28.58 21.65
C ARG A 134 11.75 28.67 21.41
N VAL A 135 12.12 29.17 20.24
CA VAL A 135 13.51 29.30 19.80
C VAL A 135 13.76 30.75 19.38
N LYS A 136 14.88 31.32 19.79
CA LYS A 136 15.33 32.70 19.39
C LYS A 136 15.67 32.72 17.90
N SER A 137 15.63 33.90 17.30
CA SER A 137 15.93 34.09 15.86
C SER A 137 17.33 33.64 15.47
N SER A 138 18.33 33.92 16.31
CA SER A 138 19.72 33.47 16.10
C SER A 138 19.83 31.94 16.08
N GLN A 139 19.16 31.25 17.00
CA GLN A 139 19.12 29.77 17.03
C GLN A 139 18.41 29.19 15.78
N LYS A 140 17.33 29.85 15.32
CA LYS A 140 16.66 29.42 14.08
C LYS A 140 17.60 29.54 12.87
N SER A 141 18.40 30.59 12.79
CA SER A 141 19.41 30.77 11.73
C SER A 141 20.49 29.69 11.80
N ALA A 142 21.01 29.41 13.00
CA ALA A 142 21.99 28.36 13.20
C ALA A 142 21.43 26.96 12.84
N MET A 143 20.17 26.66 13.21
CA MET A 143 19.51 25.42 12.84
C MET A 143 19.32 25.27 11.32
N ARG A 144 18.99 26.37 10.61
CA ARG A 144 18.94 26.36 9.12
C ARG A 144 20.29 26.05 8.52
N ALA A 145 21.34 26.74 9.00
CA ALA A 145 22.72 26.55 8.49
C ALA A 145 23.16 25.09 8.68
N SER A 146 22.96 24.53 9.87
CA SER A 146 23.29 23.11 10.15
C SER A 146 22.47 22.11 9.32
N ALA A 147 21.18 22.36 9.12
CA ALA A 147 20.33 21.52 8.27
C ALA A 147 20.77 21.59 6.79
N LYS A 148 21.04 22.82 6.30
CA LYS A 148 21.50 23.05 4.92
C LYS A 148 22.81 22.32 4.65
N GLU A 149 23.80 22.51 5.54
CA GLU A 149 25.12 21.88 5.44
C GLU A 149 24.98 20.33 5.36
N LYS A 150 24.16 19.75 6.25
CA LYS A 150 23.94 18.29 6.25
C LYS A 150 23.25 17.80 4.97
N ILE A 151 22.25 18.53 4.47
CA ILE A 151 21.56 18.18 3.22
C ILE A 151 22.53 18.26 2.02
N LEU A 152 23.36 19.31 1.93
CA LEU A 152 24.35 19.45 0.87
C LEU A 152 25.40 18.34 0.92
N THR A 153 25.88 17.98 2.10
CA THR A 153 26.87 16.89 2.27
C THR A 153 26.28 15.54 1.83
N LEU A 154 25.07 15.21 2.29
CA LEU A 154 24.41 13.95 1.93
C LEU A 154 24.07 13.89 0.44
N GLY A 155 23.59 14.99 -0.13
CA GLY A 155 23.23 15.03 -1.53
C GLY A 155 24.41 14.95 -2.48
N ALA A 156 25.53 15.60 -2.16
CA ALA A 156 26.74 15.55 -2.98
C ALA A 156 27.46 14.19 -2.93
N SER A 157 27.27 13.41 -1.87
CA SER A 157 27.87 12.10 -1.68
C SER A 157 26.99 10.92 -2.08
N SER A 158 25.79 11.17 -2.63
CA SER A 158 24.82 10.13 -2.95
C SER A 158 24.38 10.21 -4.40
N THR A 159 24.08 9.05 -5.00
CA THR A 159 23.40 8.97 -6.28
C THR A 159 21.93 9.36 -6.13
N TRP A 160 21.28 9.73 -7.25
CA TRP A 160 19.86 10.13 -7.21
C TRP A 160 18.95 9.03 -6.63
N ILE A 161 19.18 7.79 -7.00
CA ILE A 161 18.39 6.64 -6.52
C ILE A 161 18.56 6.43 -5.01
N GLN A 162 19.79 6.51 -4.50
CA GLN A 162 20.07 6.39 -3.06
C GLN A 162 19.44 7.54 -2.28
N LEU A 163 19.47 8.75 -2.85
CA LEU A 163 18.88 9.94 -2.24
C LEU A 163 17.36 9.84 -2.18
N GLN A 164 16.71 9.36 -3.25
CA GLN A 164 15.26 9.07 -3.25
C GLN A 164 14.90 8.11 -2.11
N LYS A 165 15.62 6.99 -2.03
CA LYS A 165 15.40 5.95 -1.01
C LYS A 165 15.57 6.53 0.39
N SER A 166 16.65 7.27 0.64
CA SER A 166 16.93 7.88 1.95
C SER A 166 15.86 8.91 2.38
N VAL A 167 15.27 9.62 1.43
CA VAL A 167 14.18 10.59 1.70
C VAL A 167 12.87 9.86 2.01
N LEU A 168 12.53 8.83 1.23
CA LEU A 168 11.29 8.05 1.42
C LEU A 168 11.35 7.18 2.69
N ASP A 169 12.52 6.66 3.04
CA ASP A 169 12.73 5.87 4.27
C ASP A 169 12.84 6.74 5.53
N GLY A 170 13.11 8.04 5.38
CA GLY A 170 13.28 8.98 6.49
C GLY A 170 14.69 8.98 7.10
N THR A 171 15.66 8.26 6.54
CA THR A 171 17.04 8.22 7.01
C THR A 171 17.70 9.59 6.90
N MET A 172 17.43 10.34 5.83
CA MET A 172 17.87 11.71 5.66
C MET A 172 17.30 12.65 6.73
N GLU A 173 16.04 12.49 7.08
CA GLU A 173 15.37 13.25 8.15
C GLU A 173 16.00 12.97 9.53
N ALA A 174 16.34 11.72 9.80
CA ALA A 174 17.04 11.33 11.03
C ALA A 174 18.43 11.95 11.13
N ALA A 175 19.22 11.93 10.04
CA ALA A 175 20.54 12.54 9.98
C ALA A 175 20.50 14.07 10.16
N ILE A 176 19.52 14.75 9.57
CA ILE A 176 19.29 16.18 9.76
C ILE A 176 18.90 16.46 11.22
N LYS A 177 18.02 15.63 11.81
CA LYS A 177 17.57 15.77 13.20
C LYS A 177 18.74 15.67 14.18
N GLU A 178 19.65 14.74 13.99
CA GLU A 178 20.85 14.59 14.81
C GLU A 178 21.75 15.84 14.74
N SER A 179 22.03 16.33 13.54
CA SER A 179 22.85 17.52 13.32
C SER A 179 22.25 18.76 13.99
N VAL A 180 20.96 19.01 13.78
CA VAL A 180 20.25 20.20 14.28
C VAL A 180 20.00 20.12 15.79
N SER A 181 19.84 18.94 16.37
CA SER A 181 19.63 18.77 17.80
C SER A 181 20.78 19.25 18.68
N LYS A 182 21.99 19.39 18.09
CA LYS A 182 23.16 19.99 18.76
C LYS A 182 22.95 21.48 19.09
N VAL A 183 22.14 22.19 18.29
CA VAL A 183 21.85 23.63 18.49
C VAL A 183 20.64 23.82 19.43
N SER A 184 19.56 23.07 19.23
CA SER A 184 18.34 23.17 20.02
C SER A 184 17.53 21.87 19.89
N PRO A 185 16.80 21.44 20.93
CA PRO A 185 16.01 20.20 20.88
C PRO A 185 14.89 20.30 19.85
N VAL A 186 14.93 19.40 18.86
CA VAL A 186 13.94 19.29 17.79
C VAL A 186 12.92 18.22 18.11
N ARG A 187 11.65 18.48 17.84
CA ARG A 187 10.58 17.50 17.95
C ARG A 187 10.50 16.62 16.70
N THR A 188 10.34 17.28 15.56
CA THR A 188 10.13 16.62 14.27
C THR A 188 10.93 17.34 13.20
N VAL A 189 11.58 16.56 12.38
CA VAL A 189 12.20 17.00 11.12
C VAL A 189 11.48 16.24 10.02
N MET A 190 11.10 16.90 8.95
CA MET A 190 10.52 16.27 7.76
C MET A 190 10.94 17.04 6.52
N ILE A 191 11.09 16.32 5.43
CA ILE A 191 11.27 16.94 4.11
C ILE A 191 9.88 17.12 3.52
N ARG A 192 9.34 18.32 3.64
CA ARG A 192 7.98 18.65 3.19
C ARG A 192 7.77 18.37 1.71
N ARG A 193 8.79 18.61 0.90
CA ARG A 193 8.73 18.43 -0.55
C ARG A 193 10.12 18.23 -1.13
N SER A 194 10.26 17.30 -2.03
CA SER A 194 11.38 17.21 -2.97
C SER A 194 10.89 17.49 -4.38
N GLN A 195 11.73 18.09 -5.21
CA GLN A 195 11.43 18.41 -6.60
C GLN A 195 12.67 18.22 -7.44
N LEU A 196 12.57 17.41 -8.47
CA LEU A 196 13.57 17.32 -9.53
C LEU A 196 13.46 18.56 -10.40
N LEU A 197 14.53 19.32 -10.52
CA LEU A 197 14.61 20.51 -11.36
C LEU A 197 15.22 20.19 -12.72
N GLN A 198 16.26 19.35 -12.72
CA GLN A 198 16.97 18.93 -13.92
C GLN A 198 17.39 17.48 -13.76
N SER A 199 17.12 16.66 -14.78
CA SER A 199 17.55 15.28 -14.86
C SER A 199 19.05 15.21 -15.17
N GLY A 200 19.73 14.25 -14.55
CA GLY A 200 21.16 13.96 -14.79
C GLY A 200 21.34 12.76 -15.72
N VAL A 201 22.41 12.02 -15.50
CA VAL A 201 22.69 10.79 -16.25
C VAL A 201 21.90 9.65 -15.66
N VAL A 202 21.09 8.97 -16.49
CA VAL A 202 20.31 7.82 -16.07
C VAL A 202 21.21 6.58 -16.05
N VAL A 203 21.26 5.89 -14.91
CA VAL A 203 21.92 4.59 -14.79
C VAL A 203 20.85 3.52 -14.96
N GLU A 204 20.97 2.73 -16.01
CA GLU A 204 19.99 1.69 -16.37
C GLU A 204 20.33 0.34 -15.71
N ASP A 205 20.31 0.29 -14.38
CA ASP A 205 20.43 -0.96 -13.62
C ASP A 205 19.05 -1.54 -13.31
N GLY A 206 18.92 -2.90 -13.34
CA GLY A 206 17.69 -3.61 -12.97
C GLY A 206 17.02 -4.36 -14.15
N PRO A 207 15.87 -5.01 -13.95
CA PRO A 207 15.19 -5.81 -14.96
C PRO A 207 14.69 -4.95 -16.12
N THR A 208 14.64 -5.52 -17.31
CA THR A 208 14.08 -4.86 -18.50
C THR A 208 12.55 -4.93 -18.48
N LEU A 209 11.91 -4.06 -19.26
CA LEU A 209 10.44 -4.07 -19.38
C LEU A 209 9.92 -5.39 -19.95
N ASP A 210 10.65 -5.96 -20.93
CA ASP A 210 10.28 -7.22 -21.58
C ASP A 210 10.35 -8.40 -20.60
N GLU A 211 11.38 -8.46 -19.76
CA GLU A 211 11.52 -9.47 -18.69
C GLU A 211 10.33 -9.41 -17.71
N ILE A 212 9.92 -8.22 -17.32
CA ILE A 212 8.77 -8.04 -16.41
C ILE A 212 7.46 -8.47 -17.07
N HIS A 213 7.26 -8.15 -18.34
CA HIS A 213 6.07 -8.61 -19.08
C HIS A 213 6.04 -10.14 -19.21
N GLU A 214 7.19 -10.79 -19.38
CA GLU A 214 7.29 -12.24 -19.41
C GLU A 214 6.98 -12.84 -18.03
N GLU A 215 7.50 -12.24 -16.94
CA GLU A 215 7.20 -12.65 -15.57
C GLU A 215 5.72 -12.47 -15.22
N GLU A 216 5.13 -11.31 -15.56
CA GLU A 216 3.70 -11.05 -15.33
C GLU A 216 2.82 -12.03 -16.11
N LYS A 217 3.19 -12.33 -17.37
CA LYS A 217 2.46 -13.29 -18.20
C LYS A 217 2.60 -14.72 -17.66
N ALA A 218 3.77 -15.09 -17.20
CA ALA A 218 3.99 -16.41 -16.57
C ALA A 218 3.21 -16.54 -15.25
N ALA A 219 3.19 -15.48 -14.43
CA ALA A 219 2.42 -15.44 -13.19
C ALA A 219 0.91 -15.50 -13.46
N ALA A 220 0.41 -14.78 -14.47
CA ALA A 220 -1.01 -14.85 -14.88
C ALA A 220 -1.39 -16.25 -15.37
N ALA A 221 -0.53 -16.89 -16.18
CA ALA A 221 -0.77 -18.26 -16.65
C ALA A 221 -0.74 -19.27 -15.50
N ALA A 222 0.12 -19.09 -14.50
CA ALA A 222 0.16 -19.94 -13.30
C ALA A 222 -1.11 -19.77 -12.44
N ALA A 223 -1.60 -18.55 -12.29
CA ALA A 223 -2.85 -18.26 -11.57
C ALA A 223 -4.07 -18.89 -12.26
N GLU A 224 -4.15 -18.81 -13.60
CA GLU A 224 -5.21 -19.47 -14.36
C GLU A 224 -5.20 -21.00 -14.18
N VAL A 225 -4.04 -21.62 -14.05
CA VAL A 225 -3.91 -23.08 -13.80
C VAL A 225 -4.39 -23.44 -12.39
N GLU A 226 -4.02 -22.64 -11.38
CA GLU A 226 -4.48 -22.84 -9.99
C GLU A 226 -6.00 -22.69 -9.87
N ASP A 227 -6.61 -21.72 -10.56
CA ASP A 227 -8.06 -21.52 -10.57
C ASP A 227 -8.80 -22.69 -11.24
N VAL A 228 -8.24 -23.26 -12.32
CA VAL A 228 -8.81 -24.45 -13.00
C VAL A 228 -8.73 -25.69 -12.09
N ASP A 229 -7.61 -25.86 -11.38
CA ASP A 229 -7.45 -26.99 -10.45
C ASP A 229 -8.39 -26.87 -9.24
N VAL A 230 -8.64 -25.66 -8.73
CA VAL A 230 -9.61 -25.42 -7.66
C VAL A 230 -11.04 -25.68 -8.13
N LEU A 231 -11.40 -25.28 -9.35
CA LEU A 231 -12.72 -25.56 -9.95
C LEU A 231 -12.91 -27.06 -10.18
N ALA A 232 -11.92 -27.75 -10.71
CA ALA A 232 -11.96 -29.19 -10.91
C ALA A 232 -12.08 -29.98 -9.60
N ALA A 233 -11.38 -29.51 -8.54
CA ALA A 233 -11.51 -30.08 -7.20
C ALA A 233 -12.88 -29.81 -6.58
N ALA A 234 -13.48 -28.64 -6.84
CA ALA A 234 -14.83 -28.31 -6.40
C ALA A 234 -15.90 -29.15 -7.12
N GLU A 235 -15.77 -29.36 -8.44
CA GLU A 235 -16.67 -30.24 -9.23
C GLU A 235 -16.55 -31.68 -8.77
N ALA A 236 -15.33 -32.20 -8.54
CA ALA A 236 -15.14 -33.56 -8.02
C ALA A 236 -15.72 -33.77 -6.61
N SER A 237 -15.71 -32.72 -5.77
CA SER A 237 -16.35 -32.75 -4.45
C SER A 237 -17.87 -32.65 -4.51
N ALA A 238 -18.41 -32.01 -5.53
CA ALA A 238 -19.85 -31.91 -5.78
C ALA A 238 -20.41 -33.27 -6.26
N ASP A 239 -19.71 -33.93 -7.20
CA ASP A 239 -20.09 -35.28 -7.69
C ASP A 239 -20.10 -36.34 -6.57
N LEU A 240 -19.15 -36.24 -5.63
CA LEU A 240 -19.14 -37.14 -4.45
C LEU A 240 -20.28 -36.84 -3.45
N SER A 241 -20.85 -35.63 -3.48
CA SER A 241 -22.00 -35.29 -2.63
C SER A 241 -23.36 -35.66 -3.24
N GLU A 242 -23.45 -35.84 -4.56
CA GLU A 242 -24.67 -36.32 -5.23
C GLU A 242 -24.84 -37.84 -5.10
N VAL A 243 -23.76 -38.62 -5.14
CA VAL A 243 -23.82 -40.09 -4.97
C VAL A 243 -24.22 -40.51 -3.54
N GLY A 244 -24.15 -39.60 -2.55
CA GLY A 244 -24.58 -39.90 -1.17
C GLY A 244 -26.01 -39.46 -0.83
N ARG A 245 -26.80 -38.93 -1.78
CA ARG A 245 -28.18 -38.45 -1.51
C ARG A 245 -29.30 -39.43 -1.89
N ASP A 246 -29.00 -40.43 -2.71
CA ASP A 246 -30.04 -41.38 -3.18
C ASP A 246 -30.35 -42.52 -2.19
N ASP A 247 -29.62 -42.63 -1.06
CA ASP A 247 -29.84 -43.70 -0.08
C ASP A 247 -30.47 -43.28 1.27
N LEU A 248 -30.96 -42.01 1.41
CA LEU A 248 -31.50 -41.52 2.69
C LEU A 248 -32.93 -40.94 2.66
N ASP A 249 -33.68 -41.11 1.57
CA ASP A 249 -35.06 -40.57 1.45
C ASP A 249 -36.17 -41.61 1.74
N GLU A 250 -35.88 -42.76 2.39
CA GLU A 250 -36.93 -43.75 2.76
C GLU A 250 -37.19 -43.92 4.28
N GLU A 251 -36.65 -43.10 5.17
CA GLU A 251 -37.09 -43.13 6.58
C GLU A 251 -37.12 -41.74 7.21
N GLN A 252 -38.22 -41.02 7.08
CA GLN A 252 -38.77 -40.12 8.10
C GLN A 252 -39.91 -39.22 7.60
N GLU A 253 -41.01 -39.88 7.19
CA GLU A 253 -42.35 -39.29 7.43
C GLU A 253 -42.90 -39.94 8.72
N ALA A 254 -42.67 -39.30 9.85
CA ALA A 254 -43.54 -39.38 11.03
C ALA A 254 -42.93 -38.60 12.21
N SER A 255 -43.37 -37.43 12.41
CA SER A 255 -43.81 -36.77 13.66
C SER A 255 -43.66 -35.29 13.57
N SER A 256 -44.75 -34.70 13.16
CA SER A 256 -45.10 -33.30 13.36
C SER A 256 -45.55 -33.08 14.79
N GLU A 257 -45.38 -31.82 15.20
CA GLU A 257 -46.23 -31.04 16.09
C GLU A 257 -45.80 -30.84 17.53
N GLN A 258 -45.88 -29.59 17.84
CA GLN A 258 -46.07 -28.94 19.16
C GLN A 258 -44.76 -28.51 19.86
N GLU A 259 -44.59 -27.37 20.39
CA GLU A 259 -45.40 -26.16 20.64
C GLU A 259 -44.50 -24.99 20.91
N ASP A 260 -45.03 -23.86 20.62
CA ASP A 260 -44.78 -22.47 20.92
C ASP A 260 -44.41 -22.14 22.38
N GLU A 261 -43.85 -20.91 22.46
CA GLU A 261 -44.02 -19.91 23.53
C GLU A 261 -42.92 -19.72 24.57
N GLU A 262 -42.50 -18.56 24.57
CA GLU A 262 -42.42 -17.34 25.42
C GLU A 262 -41.03 -17.09 26.08
N ALA A 263 -40.46 -16.00 25.66
CA ALA A 263 -40.48 -14.65 26.24
C ALA A 263 -39.47 -14.34 27.35
N LYS A 264 -38.73 -13.27 27.08
CA LYS A 264 -38.36 -12.12 27.96
C LYS A 264 -37.18 -12.22 28.93
N ALA A 265 -36.25 -11.34 28.61
CA ALA A 265 -35.80 -10.13 29.36
C ALA A 265 -34.76 -10.27 30.50
N GLU A 266 -33.74 -9.42 30.35
CA GLU A 266 -33.02 -8.65 31.38
C GLU A 266 -32.06 -9.44 32.30
N ASP A 267 -30.80 -9.09 32.45
CA ASP A 267 -30.20 -7.89 33.02
C ASP A 267 -28.67 -8.06 33.11
N VAL A 268 -27.93 -6.95 33.00
CA VAL A 268 -26.52 -6.82 33.27
C VAL A 268 -26.38 -6.59 34.79
N PRO A 269 -25.31 -7.03 35.47
CA PRO A 269 -24.25 -6.06 35.72
C PRO A 269 -22.81 -6.61 35.83
N ASP A 270 -21.88 -5.64 35.63
CA ASP A 270 -20.49 -5.58 36.00
C ASP A 270 -20.06 -6.33 37.28
N ILE A 271 -18.77 -6.72 37.34
CA ILE A 271 -17.79 -6.31 38.37
C ILE A 271 -16.49 -7.15 38.28
N GLU A 272 -15.41 -6.42 38.02
CA GLU A 272 -14.04 -6.45 38.52
C GLU A 272 -13.34 -7.74 39.02
N SER A 273 -12.16 -7.90 38.42
CA SER A 273 -10.81 -8.14 38.97
C SER A 273 -10.60 -9.23 40.01
N SER A 274 -9.69 -10.12 39.73
CA SER A 274 -8.41 -10.23 40.46
C SER A 274 -7.59 -11.48 40.05
N GLU A 275 -6.31 -11.24 40.08
CA GLU A 275 -5.16 -12.10 39.79
C GLU A 275 -5.12 -13.45 40.52
N SER A 276 -4.46 -14.37 39.89
CA SER A 276 -3.31 -15.18 40.31
C SER A 276 -3.49 -16.70 40.32
N SER A 277 -2.54 -17.29 39.62
CA SER A 277 -1.77 -18.50 39.89
C SER A 277 -2.39 -19.88 39.64
N ASP A 278 -1.70 -20.51 38.71
CA ASP A 278 -1.22 -21.91 38.73
C ASP A 278 -2.21 -23.05 38.54
N ASP A 279 -1.84 -23.77 37.50
CA ASP A 279 -2.07 -25.18 37.21
C ASP A 279 -3.43 -25.62 36.63
N SER A 280 -3.36 -25.99 35.30
CA SER A 280 -4.23 -26.96 34.64
C SER A 280 -5.75 -26.73 34.62
N ASP A 281 -6.18 -25.57 34.13
CA ASP A 281 -7.46 -25.50 33.43
C ASP A 281 -7.36 -24.48 32.28
N ILE A 282 -7.06 -24.98 31.09
CA ILE A 282 -7.10 -24.15 29.87
C ILE A 282 -8.57 -23.80 29.65
N ASP A 283 -8.92 -22.54 29.85
CA ASP A 283 -10.27 -22.00 29.65
C ASP A 283 -10.61 -21.97 28.16
N TYR A 284 -11.08 -23.12 27.65
CA TYR A 284 -11.49 -23.29 26.25
C TYR A 284 -12.65 -22.38 25.84
N GLU A 285 -13.40 -21.84 26.81
CA GLU A 285 -14.52 -20.93 26.56
C GLU A 285 -14.07 -19.53 26.10
N SER A 286 -12.91 -19.09 26.55
CA SER A 286 -12.33 -17.78 26.18
C SER A 286 -11.67 -17.79 24.79
N MET A 287 -11.33 -18.96 24.24
CA MET A 287 -10.61 -19.11 22.99
C MET A 287 -11.50 -18.88 21.77
N THR A 288 -10.88 -18.41 20.70
CA THR A 288 -11.57 -18.24 19.39
C THR A 288 -11.79 -19.58 18.71
N VAL A 289 -12.79 -19.66 17.81
CA VAL A 289 -13.09 -20.88 17.05
C VAL A 289 -11.91 -21.35 16.19
N ALA A 290 -11.04 -20.41 15.77
CA ALA A 290 -9.84 -20.72 15.01
C ALA A 290 -8.80 -21.46 15.86
N GLU A 291 -8.51 -20.98 17.06
CA GLU A 291 -7.60 -21.58 18.03
C GLU A 291 -8.06 -22.96 18.52
N LEU A 292 -9.37 -23.11 18.77
CA LEU A 292 -9.95 -24.40 19.12
C LEU A 292 -9.83 -25.45 17.99
N LYS A 293 -9.91 -25.03 16.74
CA LYS A 293 -9.71 -25.93 15.59
C LYS A 293 -8.24 -26.33 15.41
N GLU A 294 -7.30 -25.45 15.74
CA GLU A 294 -5.87 -25.77 15.73
C GLU A 294 -5.52 -26.82 16.82
N LEU A 295 -6.00 -26.62 18.03
CA LEU A 295 -5.82 -27.59 19.11
C LEU A 295 -6.44 -28.96 18.82
N LEU A 296 -7.63 -28.99 18.22
CA LEU A 296 -8.27 -30.24 17.77
C LEU A 296 -7.50 -30.93 16.65
N LYS A 297 -6.89 -30.16 15.75
CA LYS A 297 -6.05 -30.67 14.67
C LYS A 297 -4.75 -31.27 15.21
N GLU A 298 -4.15 -30.64 16.23
CA GLU A 298 -2.98 -31.15 16.94
C GLU A 298 -3.29 -32.41 17.73
N ALA A 299 -4.49 -32.47 18.35
CA ALA A 299 -5.01 -33.66 19.04
C ALA A 299 -5.54 -34.76 18.11
N GLY A 300 -5.53 -34.54 16.77
CA GLY A 300 -5.99 -35.51 15.78
C GLY A 300 -7.52 -35.80 15.80
N LYS A 301 -8.29 -34.85 16.38
CA LYS A 301 -9.76 -34.96 16.50
C LYS A 301 -10.47 -34.18 15.39
N PRO A 302 -11.71 -34.52 15.00
CA PRO A 302 -12.44 -33.87 13.92
C PRO A 302 -12.73 -32.39 14.27
N VAL A 303 -12.40 -31.47 13.34
CA VAL A 303 -12.46 -30.00 13.52
C VAL A 303 -13.79 -29.35 13.07
N SER A 304 -14.81 -30.14 12.73
CA SER A 304 -16.13 -29.67 12.27
C SER A 304 -17.13 -29.56 13.44
N GLY A 305 -17.92 -28.47 13.51
CA GLY A 305 -18.96 -28.27 14.51
C GLY A 305 -19.05 -26.83 15.04
N LYS A 306 -20.03 -26.58 15.93
CA LYS A 306 -20.21 -25.32 16.65
C LYS A 306 -19.17 -25.20 17.77
N LYS A 307 -18.91 -23.98 18.29
CA LYS A 307 -17.91 -23.74 19.34
C LYS A 307 -18.08 -24.66 20.56
N ALA A 308 -19.31 -24.89 20.99
CA ALA A 308 -19.62 -25.80 22.11
C ALA A 308 -19.20 -27.26 21.83
N ASP A 309 -19.38 -27.74 20.60
CA ASP A 309 -19.02 -29.09 20.20
C ASP A 309 -17.50 -29.28 20.11
N LEU A 310 -16.76 -28.22 19.75
CA LEU A 310 -15.30 -28.21 19.71
C LEU A 310 -14.71 -28.25 21.12
N ILE A 311 -15.31 -27.52 22.06
CA ILE A 311 -14.91 -27.51 23.47
C ILE A 311 -15.17 -28.87 24.12
N SER A 312 -16.34 -29.49 23.91
CA SER A 312 -16.64 -30.80 24.49
C SER A 312 -15.68 -31.89 24.00
N ARG A 313 -15.23 -31.83 22.72
CA ARG A 313 -14.24 -32.76 22.18
C ARG A 313 -12.82 -32.57 22.68
N LEU A 314 -12.48 -31.35 23.13
CA LEU A 314 -11.18 -31.07 23.76
C LEU A 314 -11.16 -31.49 25.22
N GLN A 315 -12.33 -31.56 25.87
CA GLN A 315 -12.50 -32.02 27.25
C GLN A 315 -12.65 -33.55 27.41
N GLU A 316 -12.95 -34.25 26.30
CA GLU A 316 -12.90 -35.71 26.21
C GLU A 316 -11.50 -36.24 25.86
#